data_daa03c9a0cc4b79e2aaccb1ce7fe8b7e
#
_entry.id   daa03c9a0cc4b79e2aaccb1ce7fe8b7e
#
_cell.length_a   1.000
_cell.length_b   1.000
_cell.length_c   1.000
_cell.angle_alpha   90.00
_cell.angle_beta   90.00
_cell.angle_gamma   90.00
#
_symmetry.space_group_name_H-M   'P 1'
#
loop_
_entity.id
_entity.type
_entity.pdbx_description
1 polymer ?
#
loop_
_entity_poly.entity_id
_entity_poly.type
_entity_poly.pdbx_seq_one_letter_code
_entity_poly.pdbx_strand_id
1 'polypeptide(L)'
;MTHAVVCENLWKSYRMRQPVGLRGMLLGGVPRDTRFARHWALSGINFVVTRGQALGVIGPNGSGKTTLLAILLGAVQADRGRASLNGRAASLLELGAGFQGHLTGRENVYLYGSVLGMTLAEIRSRFDRIAEFSEMESSLDRPLRRYSAGMIARLRFSVIIHSSADILLIDEVLTVADARFQRKCLGALREFKERGGTLILVSHDMDEIAEVCDDAICLDFGSVVDAGPAREVAARYQDRTLGRGTLQAQGMNARISLLLPTRGRAELLRRFLESVLARSERPDLVEVVVYADEDDSSSHGFQVEGLEVLTIVGPRASMGEYNTACFERSRGDIVVLGNDDVVIQTRGWDRKLREMHAAMQDRVYLAYPNDLFKGRGLSAFPILSRAACQMLGEPFPRAYRGAFIDYHLLDIFKRLERRGHRRLIYLEDVVFEHMHYRTGKGDFDEIYGKRDRFGDDDTFLRMRDERNVAAARLLAAIEGEAAPRPPVAAGPTPPELLQVSLLDRELPVSWRLRLFVWFVARNLARLVFGRGAAPRDQAELP
;
A
#
# COMPACT_ATOMS: atom_id res chain seq x y z
N MET A 1 0.77 26.55 -33.49
CA MET A 1 0.16 26.87 -32.17
C MET A 1 1.27 27.05 -31.15
N THR A 2 1.31 28.16 -30.43
CA THR A 2 2.36 28.44 -29.46
C THR A 2 1.98 27.77 -28.13
N HIS A 3 2.83 26.84 -27.63
CA HIS A 3 2.63 26.17 -26.39
C HIS A 3 2.96 27.11 -25.21
N ALA A 4 2.05 27.20 -24.23
CA ALA A 4 2.25 27.96 -23.00
C ALA A 4 3.02 27.15 -21.95
N VAL A 5 2.72 25.84 -21.84
CA VAL A 5 3.38 24.93 -20.91
C VAL A 5 3.81 23.68 -21.66
N VAL A 6 5.05 23.23 -21.41
CA VAL A 6 5.59 22.00 -22.00
C VAL A 6 6.29 21.20 -20.90
N CYS A 7 5.89 19.95 -20.72
CA CYS A 7 6.56 18.98 -19.87
C CYS A 7 7.04 17.79 -20.71
N GLU A 8 8.33 17.48 -20.65
CA GLU A 8 8.95 16.40 -21.43
C GLU A 8 9.74 15.48 -20.51
N ASN A 9 9.25 14.23 -20.41
CA ASN A 9 9.88 13.15 -19.68
C ASN A 9 10.33 13.54 -18.26
N LEU A 10 9.42 14.17 -17.50
CA LEU A 10 9.73 14.78 -16.22
C LEU A 10 9.79 13.73 -15.12
N TRP A 11 10.91 13.69 -14.37
CA TRP A 11 11.14 12.80 -13.24
C TRP A 11 11.56 13.56 -12.01
N LYS A 12 11.03 13.19 -10.85
CA LYS A 12 11.42 13.74 -9.56
C LYS A 12 11.41 12.69 -8.48
N SER A 13 12.49 12.60 -7.70
CA SER A 13 12.58 11.73 -6.54
C SER A 13 12.97 12.49 -5.27
N TYR A 14 12.55 11.95 -4.13
CA TYR A 14 12.97 12.42 -2.81
C TYR A 14 13.66 11.29 -2.05
N ARG A 15 14.68 11.66 -1.26
CA ARG A 15 15.35 10.72 -0.35
C ARG A 15 14.58 10.68 0.96
N MET A 16 13.99 9.54 1.27
CA MET A 16 13.32 9.31 2.56
C MET A 16 14.27 8.58 3.51
N ARG A 17 14.44 9.11 4.73
CA ARG A 17 15.15 8.37 5.79
C ARG A 17 14.36 7.11 6.14
N GLN A 18 14.98 5.94 6.01
CA GLN A 18 14.44 4.74 6.63
C GLN A 18 14.70 4.80 8.14
N PRO A 19 13.71 4.50 9.00
CA PRO A 19 13.95 4.37 10.42
C PRO A 19 14.94 3.22 10.64
N VAL A 20 16.10 3.54 11.17
CA VAL A 20 17.11 2.54 11.56
C VAL A 20 16.67 1.98 12.91
N GLY A 21 16.29 0.70 12.96
CA GLY A 21 15.95 0.04 14.24
C GLY A 21 17.15 0.06 15.21
N LEU A 22 16.87 0.05 16.51
CA LEU A 22 17.88 0.13 17.59
C LEU A 22 19.06 -0.85 17.42
N ARG A 23 18.84 -2.04 16.85
CA ARG A 23 19.88 -3.02 16.52
C ARG A 23 20.90 -2.54 15.49
N GLY A 24 20.47 -1.76 14.51
CA GLY A 24 21.39 -1.16 13.51
C GLY A 24 22.25 -0.04 14.08
N MET A 25 21.80 0.63 15.15
CA MET A 25 22.59 1.63 15.87
C MET A 25 23.67 1.00 16.78
N LEU A 26 23.38 -0.14 17.41
CA LEU A 26 24.29 -0.78 18.37
C LEU A 26 25.38 -1.64 17.72
N LEU A 27 25.16 -2.19 16.53
CA LEU A 27 26.10 -3.11 15.88
C LEU A 27 27.02 -2.44 14.84
N GLY A 28 27.04 -1.11 14.74
CA GLY A 28 28.08 -0.34 14.02
C GLY A 28 28.26 -0.62 12.52
N GLY A 29 27.39 -1.43 11.90
CA GLY A 29 27.64 -2.02 10.59
C GLY A 29 26.65 -1.68 9.45
N VAL A 30 25.80 -0.63 9.58
CA VAL A 30 24.90 -0.25 8.46
C VAL A 30 25.66 0.62 7.48
N PRO A 31 25.90 0.18 6.23
CA PRO A 31 26.52 1.00 5.21
C PRO A 31 25.76 2.33 5.05
N ARG A 32 26.49 3.44 4.90
CA ARG A 32 25.91 4.79 4.78
C ARG A 32 24.85 4.91 3.67
N ASP A 33 24.89 4.06 2.67
CA ASP A 33 24.00 4.08 1.50
C ASP A 33 22.61 3.44 1.75
N THR A 34 22.44 2.59 2.78
CA THR A 34 21.16 1.91 3.06
C THR A 34 20.19 2.74 3.90
N ARG A 35 20.59 3.93 4.36
CA ARG A 35 19.77 4.82 5.21
C ARG A 35 18.70 5.60 4.45
N PHE A 36 18.72 5.60 3.12
CA PHE A 36 17.80 6.39 2.31
C PHE A 36 17.14 5.54 1.23
N ALA A 37 15.82 5.43 1.27
CA ALA A 37 15.04 4.94 0.14
C ALA A 37 14.74 6.12 -0.80
N ARG A 38 14.91 5.90 -2.11
CA ARG A 38 14.49 6.86 -3.13
C ARG A 38 13.00 6.66 -3.43
N HIS A 39 12.20 7.68 -3.19
CA HIS A 39 10.78 7.68 -3.54
C HIS A 39 10.59 8.56 -4.77
N TRP A 40 10.04 7.99 -5.85
CA TRP A 40 9.72 8.73 -7.05
C TRP A 40 8.38 9.43 -6.87
N ALA A 41 8.41 10.76 -6.79
CA ALA A 41 7.21 11.59 -6.72
C ALA A 41 6.62 11.85 -8.12
N LEU A 42 7.48 11.87 -9.16
CA LEU A 42 7.06 11.96 -10.57
C LEU A 42 7.92 11.00 -11.40
N SER A 43 7.29 10.35 -12.39
CA SER A 43 7.88 9.30 -13.23
C SER A 43 7.43 9.44 -14.68
N GLY A 44 8.26 10.12 -15.51
CA GLY A 44 8.06 10.19 -16.96
C GLY A 44 6.84 11.03 -17.37
N ILE A 45 6.54 12.14 -16.70
CA ILE A 45 5.39 12.99 -16.99
C ILE A 45 5.61 13.72 -18.32
N ASN A 46 4.62 13.62 -19.22
CA ASN A 46 4.60 14.28 -20.52
C ASN A 46 3.24 14.94 -20.74
N PHE A 47 3.22 16.23 -21.02
CA PHE A 47 2.03 16.94 -21.51
C PHE A 47 2.40 18.31 -22.09
N VAL A 48 1.47 18.87 -22.84
CA VAL A 48 1.58 20.21 -23.44
C VAL A 48 0.27 20.94 -23.21
N VAL A 49 0.36 22.25 -22.85
CA VAL A 49 -0.82 23.13 -22.76
C VAL A 49 -0.62 24.27 -23.76
N THR A 50 -1.59 24.43 -24.64
CA THR A 50 -1.58 25.51 -25.62
C THR A 50 -2.03 26.84 -24.97
N ARG A 51 -1.62 27.97 -25.49
CA ARG A 51 -2.08 29.28 -24.98
C ARG A 51 -3.61 29.37 -25.03
N GLY A 52 -4.20 29.86 -23.96
CA GLY A 52 -5.65 30.00 -23.79
C GLY A 52 -6.37 28.71 -23.38
N GLN A 53 -5.65 27.59 -23.23
CA GLN A 53 -6.21 26.34 -22.69
C GLN A 53 -6.15 26.26 -21.17
N ALA A 54 -7.11 25.53 -20.60
CA ALA A 54 -7.13 25.16 -19.20
C ALA A 54 -6.91 23.64 -19.04
N LEU A 55 -5.85 23.24 -18.32
CA LEU A 55 -5.54 21.85 -17.98
C LEU A 55 -5.88 21.56 -16.53
N GLY A 56 -6.73 20.57 -16.31
CA GLY A 56 -7.00 20.00 -14.99
C GLY A 56 -5.93 18.97 -14.60
N VAL A 57 -5.48 18.99 -13.34
CA VAL A 57 -4.60 17.96 -12.78
C VAL A 57 -5.29 17.34 -11.58
N ILE A 58 -5.73 16.09 -11.72
CA ILE A 58 -6.47 15.35 -10.71
C ILE A 58 -5.68 14.15 -10.20
N GLY A 59 -6.11 13.53 -9.13
CA GLY A 59 -5.50 12.33 -8.56
C GLY A 59 -5.50 12.31 -7.03
N PRO A 60 -5.23 11.16 -6.40
CA PRO A 60 -5.24 11.02 -4.95
C PRO A 60 -4.15 11.84 -4.26
N ASN A 61 -4.26 11.99 -2.94
CA ASN A 61 -3.22 12.63 -2.14
C ASN A 61 -1.90 11.85 -2.25
N GLY A 62 -0.78 12.58 -2.42
CA GLY A 62 0.53 11.97 -2.63
C GLY A 62 0.82 11.50 -4.07
N SER A 63 -0.08 11.71 -5.04
CA SER A 63 0.15 11.33 -6.46
C SER A 63 1.19 12.19 -7.18
N GLY A 64 1.68 13.29 -6.58
CA GLY A 64 2.69 14.16 -7.18
C GLY A 64 2.20 15.51 -7.71
N LYS A 65 0.92 15.85 -7.58
CA LYS A 65 0.31 17.11 -8.07
C LYS A 65 1.07 18.37 -7.63
N THR A 66 1.27 18.53 -6.32
CA THR A 66 2.01 19.68 -5.75
C THR A 66 3.47 19.70 -6.19
N THR A 67 4.11 18.52 -6.32
CA THR A 67 5.49 18.41 -6.85
C THR A 67 5.57 18.87 -8.31
N LEU A 68 4.58 18.51 -9.14
CA LEU A 68 4.47 18.95 -10.52
C LEU A 68 4.36 20.48 -10.59
N LEU A 69 3.45 21.08 -9.84
CA LEU A 69 3.32 22.55 -9.81
C LEU A 69 4.58 23.24 -9.31
N ALA A 70 5.26 22.69 -8.28
CA ALA A 70 6.49 23.25 -7.76
C ALA A 70 7.63 23.24 -8.79
N ILE A 71 7.68 22.21 -9.65
CA ILE A 71 8.66 22.15 -10.75
C ILE A 71 8.29 23.14 -11.85
N LEU A 72 7.02 23.26 -12.24
CA LEU A 72 6.56 24.24 -13.23
C LEU A 72 6.91 25.66 -12.81
N LEU A 73 6.80 25.98 -11.53
CA LEU A 73 7.17 27.30 -10.97
C LEU A 73 8.68 27.49 -10.79
N GLY A 74 9.49 26.47 -11.07
CA GLY A 74 10.94 26.54 -10.88
C GLY A 74 11.40 26.48 -9.41
N ALA A 75 10.50 26.25 -8.46
CA ALA A 75 10.83 26.13 -7.03
C ALA A 75 11.54 24.83 -6.69
N VAL A 76 11.33 23.79 -7.47
CA VAL A 76 11.97 22.48 -7.35
C VAL A 76 12.55 22.09 -8.71
N GLN A 77 13.81 21.66 -8.75
CA GLN A 77 14.42 21.15 -9.99
C GLN A 77 13.99 19.70 -10.23
N ALA A 78 13.71 19.37 -11.49
CA ALA A 78 13.51 17.99 -11.93
C ALA A 78 14.84 17.20 -11.86
N ASP A 79 14.77 15.90 -11.57
CA ASP A 79 15.94 15.01 -11.62
C ASP A 79 16.27 14.61 -13.06
N ARG A 80 15.24 14.53 -13.94
CA ARG A 80 15.36 14.25 -15.38
C ARG A 80 14.23 14.93 -16.13
N GLY A 81 14.42 15.15 -17.43
CA GLY A 81 13.44 15.81 -18.28
C GLY A 81 13.46 17.33 -18.13
N ARG A 82 12.47 17.99 -18.70
CA ARG A 82 12.36 19.44 -18.59
C ARG A 82 10.88 19.88 -18.51
N ALA A 83 10.67 21.01 -17.85
CA ALA A 83 9.41 21.72 -17.86
C ALA A 83 9.69 23.18 -18.24
N SER A 84 8.84 23.79 -19.07
CA SER A 84 8.95 25.19 -19.47
C SER A 84 7.61 25.88 -19.44
N LEU A 85 7.62 27.12 -18.97
CA LEU A 85 6.50 28.07 -19.02
C LEU A 85 6.86 29.19 -19.99
N ASN A 86 6.03 29.44 -21.00
CA ASN A 86 6.24 30.46 -22.02
C ASN A 86 5.29 31.64 -21.81
N GLY A 87 5.54 32.43 -20.77
CA GLY A 87 4.74 33.57 -20.35
C GLY A 87 4.97 33.93 -18.89
N ARG A 88 4.35 35.01 -18.43
CA ARG A 88 4.35 35.38 -17.01
C ARG A 88 3.44 34.44 -16.25
N ALA A 89 3.97 33.68 -15.30
CA ALA A 89 3.21 32.75 -14.48
C ALA A 89 2.92 33.35 -13.09
N ALA A 90 1.70 33.17 -12.58
CA ALA A 90 1.33 33.43 -11.21
C ALA A 90 0.72 32.18 -10.58
N SER A 91 0.97 31.97 -9.27
CA SER A 91 0.51 30.78 -8.56
C SER A 91 0.02 31.10 -7.16
N LEU A 92 -0.97 30.31 -6.71
CA LEU A 92 -1.44 30.27 -5.32
C LEU A 92 -0.61 29.38 -4.40
N LEU A 93 0.34 28.61 -4.93
CA LEU A 93 1.19 27.75 -4.10
C LEU A 93 1.91 28.56 -3.02
N GLU A 94 1.84 28.10 -1.78
CA GLU A 94 2.55 28.68 -0.63
C GLU A 94 4.06 28.37 -0.72
N LEU A 95 4.79 29.05 -1.60
CA LEU A 95 6.25 28.92 -1.68
C LEU A 95 6.97 29.99 -0.83
N GLY A 96 6.44 30.26 0.37
CA GLY A 96 7.16 30.97 1.42
C GLY A 96 7.42 32.47 1.24
N ALA A 97 7.07 33.06 0.11
CA ALA A 97 7.33 34.48 -0.17
C ALA A 97 6.04 35.19 -0.61
N GLY A 98 5.39 35.88 0.29
CA GLY A 98 4.25 36.62 -0.19
C GLY A 98 3.63 37.50 0.88
N PHE A 99 2.84 36.96 1.76
CA PHE A 99 2.11 37.72 2.74
C PHE A 99 2.85 37.78 4.07
N GLN A 100 2.98 39.00 4.62
CA GLN A 100 3.67 39.26 5.90
C GLN A 100 2.63 39.60 6.97
N GLY A 101 2.59 38.80 8.05
CA GLY A 101 1.57 38.95 9.10
C GLY A 101 1.57 40.28 9.86
N HIS A 102 2.70 40.97 9.88
CA HIS A 102 2.85 42.29 10.55
C HIS A 102 2.42 43.48 9.68
N LEU A 103 2.38 43.29 8.37
CA LEU A 103 1.89 44.28 7.41
C LEU A 103 0.37 44.25 7.32
N THR A 104 -0.22 45.39 6.94
CA THR A 104 -1.65 45.51 6.66
C THR A 104 -2.05 44.75 5.39
N GLY A 105 -3.35 44.50 5.19
CA GLY A 105 -3.87 43.94 3.95
C GLY A 105 -3.46 44.75 2.72
N ARG A 106 -3.55 46.08 2.83
CA ARG A 106 -3.13 47.02 1.79
C ARG A 106 -1.66 46.86 1.41
N GLU A 107 -0.77 46.91 2.41
CA GLU A 107 0.68 46.73 2.19
C GLU A 107 0.99 45.35 1.60
N ASN A 108 0.28 44.30 2.01
CA ASN A 108 0.41 42.97 1.46
C ASN A 108 -0.04 42.87 -0.01
N VAL A 109 -1.09 43.63 -0.43
CA VAL A 109 -1.47 43.71 -1.85
C VAL A 109 -0.32 44.28 -2.69
N TYR A 110 0.34 45.35 -2.22
CA TYR A 110 1.50 45.93 -2.92
C TYR A 110 2.69 44.99 -2.91
N LEU A 111 3.01 44.40 -1.77
CA LEU A 111 4.12 43.45 -1.64
C LEU A 111 3.93 42.24 -2.59
N TYR A 112 2.75 41.60 -2.48
CA TYR A 112 2.49 40.38 -3.25
C TYR A 112 2.31 40.67 -4.76
N GLY A 113 1.67 41.75 -5.14
CA GLY A 113 1.61 42.22 -6.53
C GLY A 113 3.02 42.44 -7.11
N SER A 114 3.93 43.02 -6.33
CA SER A 114 5.34 43.19 -6.77
C SER A 114 6.07 41.85 -6.91
N VAL A 115 5.84 40.89 -6.02
CA VAL A 115 6.40 39.52 -6.14
C VAL A 115 5.87 38.83 -7.40
N LEU A 116 4.62 39.07 -7.78
CA LEU A 116 4.03 38.57 -9.04
C LEU A 116 4.50 39.34 -10.29
N GLY A 117 5.43 40.27 -10.15
CA GLY A 117 6.03 41.03 -11.24
C GLY A 117 5.20 42.21 -11.75
N MET A 118 4.18 42.66 -10.98
CA MET A 118 3.44 43.89 -11.28
C MET A 118 4.27 45.13 -10.89
N THR A 119 4.19 46.15 -11.72
CA THR A 119 4.72 47.48 -11.37
C THR A 119 3.84 48.16 -10.33
N LEU A 120 4.39 49.08 -9.57
CA LEU A 120 3.60 49.87 -8.59
C LEU A 120 2.43 50.64 -9.24
N ALA A 121 2.61 51.09 -10.49
CA ALA A 121 1.57 51.75 -11.27
C ALA A 121 0.41 50.77 -11.59
N GLU A 122 0.73 49.56 -12.01
CA GLU A 122 -0.26 48.50 -12.27
C GLU A 122 -1.01 48.12 -11.00
N ILE A 123 -0.30 47.93 -9.88
CA ILE A 123 -0.95 47.61 -8.61
C ILE A 123 -1.91 48.72 -8.21
N ARG A 124 -1.45 49.98 -8.27
CA ARG A 124 -2.26 51.14 -7.91
C ARG A 124 -3.52 51.26 -8.78
N SER A 125 -3.41 51.04 -10.09
CA SER A 125 -4.54 51.10 -11.02
C SER A 125 -5.57 49.97 -10.84
N ARG A 126 -5.17 48.85 -10.26
CA ARG A 126 -6.04 47.68 -10.01
C ARG A 126 -6.45 47.50 -8.56
N PHE A 127 -5.92 48.35 -7.65
CA PHE A 127 -6.09 48.19 -6.21
C PHE A 127 -7.57 48.13 -5.80
N ASP A 128 -8.38 49.06 -6.30
CA ASP A 128 -9.82 49.13 -5.95
C ASP A 128 -10.55 47.86 -6.42
N ARG A 129 -10.23 47.34 -7.61
CA ARG A 129 -10.80 46.09 -8.09
C ARG A 129 -10.37 44.87 -7.25
N ILE A 130 -9.11 44.84 -6.80
CA ILE A 130 -8.60 43.80 -5.89
C ILE A 130 -9.33 43.86 -4.56
N ALA A 131 -9.52 45.07 -4.00
CA ALA A 131 -10.24 45.29 -2.76
C ALA A 131 -11.70 44.85 -2.85
N GLU A 132 -12.43 45.31 -3.87
CA GLU A 132 -13.82 44.93 -4.14
C GLU A 132 -13.99 43.43 -4.38
N PHE A 133 -13.10 42.84 -5.18
CA PHE A 133 -13.18 41.41 -5.45
C PHE A 133 -12.98 40.57 -4.19
N SER A 134 -12.06 40.99 -3.30
CA SER A 134 -11.77 40.29 -2.05
C SER A 134 -12.89 40.44 -0.99
N GLU A 135 -13.80 41.42 -1.16
CA GLU A 135 -14.84 41.78 -0.20
C GLU A 135 -14.25 42.19 1.16
N MET A 136 -13.09 42.89 1.12
CA MET A 136 -12.34 43.19 2.35
C MET A 136 -12.01 44.67 2.56
N GLU A 137 -12.68 45.55 1.86
CA GLU A 137 -12.40 46.99 1.87
C GLU A 137 -12.29 47.58 3.29
N SER A 138 -13.18 47.18 4.19
CA SER A 138 -13.20 47.63 5.59
C SER A 138 -12.07 47.07 6.47
N SER A 139 -11.36 46.07 5.98
CA SER A 139 -10.33 45.34 6.74
C SER A 139 -8.90 45.58 6.24
N LEU A 140 -8.73 46.18 5.05
CA LEU A 140 -7.43 46.31 4.37
C LEU A 140 -6.37 47.07 5.20
N ASP A 141 -6.77 47.97 6.06
CA ASP A 141 -5.84 48.77 6.90
C ASP A 141 -5.50 48.11 8.25
N ARG A 142 -5.97 46.84 8.45
CA ARG A 142 -5.62 46.02 9.62
C ARG A 142 -4.44 45.09 9.30
N PRO A 143 -3.57 44.81 10.31
CA PRO A 143 -2.48 43.84 10.15
C PRO A 143 -3.00 42.44 9.82
N LEU A 144 -2.31 41.75 8.89
CA LEU A 144 -2.75 40.45 8.35
C LEU A 144 -2.82 39.33 9.41
N ARG A 145 -2.03 39.43 10.49
CA ARG A 145 -2.13 38.51 11.65
C ARG A 145 -3.49 38.47 12.32
N ARG A 146 -4.37 39.45 12.04
CA ARG A 146 -5.76 39.50 12.53
C ARG A 146 -6.77 38.91 11.55
N TYR A 147 -6.32 38.47 10.39
CA TYR A 147 -7.17 37.86 9.38
C TYR A 147 -7.37 36.37 9.64
N SER A 148 -8.56 35.86 9.30
CA SER A 148 -8.79 34.43 9.23
C SER A 148 -8.07 33.84 8.01
N ALA A 149 -7.88 32.49 7.98
CA ALA A 149 -7.30 31.81 6.84
C ALA A 149 -8.13 32.07 5.55
N GLY A 150 -9.47 32.10 5.66
CA GLY A 150 -10.35 32.44 4.54
C GLY A 150 -10.16 33.87 4.04
N MET A 151 -9.99 34.86 4.92
CA MET A 151 -9.69 36.25 4.54
C MET A 151 -8.36 36.35 3.78
N ILE A 152 -7.34 35.61 4.23
CA ILE A 152 -6.03 35.58 3.58
C ILE A 152 -6.15 34.96 2.19
N ALA A 153 -6.86 33.83 2.07
CA ALA A 153 -7.10 33.16 0.79
C ALA A 153 -7.85 34.05 -0.22
N ARG A 154 -8.90 34.74 0.24
CA ARG A 154 -9.66 35.69 -0.58
C ARG A 154 -8.76 36.81 -1.12
N LEU A 155 -7.96 37.46 -0.25
CA LEU A 155 -7.07 38.54 -0.65
C LEU A 155 -5.98 38.04 -1.62
N ARG A 156 -5.37 36.90 -1.36
CA ARG A 156 -4.38 36.28 -2.26
C ARG A 156 -4.95 36.04 -3.64
N PHE A 157 -6.09 35.36 -3.71
CA PHE A 157 -6.73 35.06 -4.99
C PHE A 157 -7.07 36.34 -5.76
N SER A 158 -7.58 37.37 -5.06
CA SER A 158 -7.93 38.66 -5.66
C SER A 158 -6.72 39.35 -6.30
N VAL A 159 -5.52 39.28 -5.66
CA VAL A 159 -4.30 39.84 -6.25
C VAL A 159 -3.88 39.04 -7.50
N ILE A 160 -3.93 37.71 -7.43
CA ILE A 160 -3.50 36.84 -8.52
C ILE A 160 -4.37 36.99 -9.76
N ILE A 161 -5.70 36.97 -9.61
CA ILE A 161 -6.63 37.05 -10.74
C ILE A 161 -6.59 38.41 -11.43
N HIS A 162 -6.18 39.46 -10.70
CA HIS A 162 -5.97 40.81 -11.23
C HIS A 162 -4.51 41.08 -11.61
N SER A 163 -3.61 40.07 -11.54
CA SER A 163 -2.23 40.22 -11.96
C SER A 163 -2.12 40.33 -13.50
N SER A 164 -0.91 40.62 -13.99
CA SER A 164 -0.60 40.63 -15.42
C SER A 164 -0.05 39.27 -15.90
N ALA A 165 -0.52 38.18 -15.29
CA ALA A 165 -0.08 36.83 -15.65
C ALA A 165 -0.72 36.37 -16.95
N ASP A 166 0.05 35.63 -17.76
CA ASP A 166 -0.41 34.92 -18.95
C ASP A 166 -0.82 33.48 -18.60
N ILE A 167 -0.26 32.94 -17.50
CA ILE A 167 -0.43 31.57 -17.03
C ILE A 167 -0.76 31.60 -15.55
N LEU A 168 -1.87 30.97 -15.15
CA LEU A 168 -2.23 30.78 -13.74
C LEU A 168 -2.06 29.30 -13.34
N LEU A 169 -1.40 29.09 -12.21
CA LEU A 169 -1.29 27.77 -11.58
C LEU A 169 -2.02 27.81 -10.24
N ILE A 170 -3.16 27.12 -10.17
CA ILE A 170 -4.06 27.11 -9.03
C ILE A 170 -4.00 25.73 -8.37
N ASP A 171 -3.65 25.69 -7.07
CA ASP A 171 -3.67 24.48 -6.25
C ASP A 171 -4.84 24.57 -5.24
N GLU A 172 -5.51 23.52 -4.96
CA GLU A 172 -6.63 23.23 -4.01
C GLU A 172 -7.07 24.33 -3.01
N VAL A 173 -6.44 25.52 -3.05
CA VAL A 173 -6.58 26.62 -2.08
C VAL A 173 -7.98 27.25 -2.07
N LEU A 174 -8.81 27.00 -3.09
CA LEU A 174 -10.17 27.51 -3.15
C LEU A 174 -11.09 26.91 -2.07
N THR A 175 -10.73 25.76 -1.52
CA THR A 175 -11.52 25.06 -0.48
C THR A 175 -11.58 25.79 0.88
N VAL A 176 -10.70 26.76 1.13
CA VAL A 176 -10.66 27.53 2.39
C VAL A 176 -11.67 28.68 2.41
N ALA A 177 -12.24 29.05 1.26
CA ALA A 177 -13.26 30.11 1.14
C ALA A 177 -14.69 29.50 1.23
N ASP A 178 -15.67 30.36 1.57
CA ASP A 178 -17.07 29.92 1.53
C ASP A 178 -17.58 29.69 0.09
N ALA A 179 -18.67 28.93 -0.03
CA ALA A 179 -19.24 28.53 -1.32
C ALA A 179 -19.63 29.70 -2.25
N ARG A 180 -19.93 30.88 -1.69
CA ARG A 180 -20.26 32.08 -2.49
C ARG A 180 -18.99 32.62 -3.16
N PHE A 181 -17.90 32.73 -2.37
CA PHE A 181 -16.63 33.22 -2.88
C PHE A 181 -15.98 32.21 -3.85
N GLN A 182 -16.12 30.91 -3.60
CA GLN A 182 -15.67 29.86 -4.55
C GLN A 182 -16.30 30.02 -5.93
N ARG A 183 -17.62 30.20 -5.99
CA ARG A 183 -18.32 30.47 -7.27
C ARG A 183 -17.81 31.74 -7.96
N LYS A 184 -17.53 32.80 -7.21
CA LYS A 184 -16.94 34.04 -7.72
C LYS A 184 -15.56 33.79 -8.32
N CYS A 185 -14.72 32.97 -7.65
CA CYS A 185 -13.41 32.57 -8.15
C CYS A 185 -13.51 31.77 -9.46
N LEU A 186 -14.40 30.76 -9.52
CA LEU A 186 -14.61 29.97 -10.74
C LEU A 186 -15.06 30.84 -11.92
N GLY A 187 -15.97 31.80 -11.69
CA GLY A 187 -16.35 32.79 -12.70
C GLY A 187 -15.15 33.60 -13.21
N ALA A 188 -14.32 34.09 -12.29
CA ALA A 188 -13.13 34.86 -12.66
C ALA A 188 -12.05 34.04 -13.40
N LEU A 189 -11.91 32.73 -13.09
CA LEU A 189 -11.03 31.83 -13.85
C LEU A 189 -11.53 31.59 -15.27
N ARG A 190 -12.85 31.47 -15.47
CA ARG A 190 -13.43 31.38 -16.83
C ARG A 190 -13.20 32.65 -17.63
N GLU A 191 -13.48 33.81 -17.03
CA GLU A 191 -13.21 35.08 -17.68
C GLU A 191 -11.72 35.26 -18.02
N PHE A 192 -10.82 34.79 -17.16
CA PHE A 192 -9.38 34.79 -17.42
C PHE A 192 -9.04 33.96 -18.67
N LYS A 193 -9.60 32.74 -18.76
CA LYS A 193 -9.46 31.86 -19.90
C LYS A 193 -10.05 32.45 -21.18
N GLU A 194 -11.26 33.00 -21.13
CA GLU A 194 -11.94 33.63 -22.27
C GLU A 194 -11.13 34.81 -22.86
N ARG A 195 -10.36 35.49 -22.02
CA ARG A 195 -9.41 36.53 -22.42
C ARG A 195 -8.09 36.00 -22.99
N GLY A 196 -7.98 34.66 -23.18
CA GLY A 196 -6.80 34.01 -23.73
C GLY A 196 -5.75 33.61 -22.68
N GLY A 197 -6.07 33.70 -21.40
CA GLY A 197 -5.23 33.25 -20.33
C GLY A 197 -5.12 31.70 -20.28
N THR A 198 -3.96 31.19 -19.93
CA THR A 198 -3.70 29.74 -19.78
C THR A 198 -3.82 29.35 -18.32
N LEU A 199 -4.46 28.21 -18.03
CA LEU A 199 -4.73 27.76 -16.66
C LEU A 199 -4.22 26.33 -16.45
N ILE A 200 -3.57 26.10 -15.31
CA ILE A 200 -3.40 24.76 -14.73
C ILE A 200 -4.12 24.75 -13.39
N LEU A 201 -5.17 23.94 -13.30
CA LEU A 201 -6.01 23.82 -12.11
C LEU A 201 -5.83 22.44 -11.46
N VAL A 202 -5.34 22.43 -10.22
CA VAL A 202 -5.32 21.23 -9.38
C VAL A 202 -6.53 21.31 -8.46
N SER A 203 -7.44 20.36 -8.56
CA SER A 203 -8.60 20.26 -7.68
C SER A 203 -8.94 18.79 -7.40
N HIS A 204 -9.52 18.54 -6.23
CA HIS A 204 -10.18 17.28 -5.90
C HIS A 204 -11.69 17.33 -6.18
N ASP A 205 -12.22 18.48 -6.56
CA ASP A 205 -13.60 18.66 -7.01
C ASP A 205 -13.69 18.45 -8.52
N MET A 206 -14.32 17.35 -8.92
CA MET A 206 -14.44 16.97 -10.34
C MET A 206 -15.39 17.86 -11.11
N ASP A 207 -16.34 18.49 -10.44
CA ASP A 207 -17.28 19.42 -11.07
C ASP A 207 -16.54 20.72 -11.45
N GLU A 208 -15.64 21.22 -10.58
CA GLU A 208 -14.77 22.37 -10.91
C GLU A 208 -13.89 22.07 -12.14
N ILE A 209 -13.27 20.88 -12.19
CA ILE A 209 -12.44 20.45 -13.32
C ILE A 209 -13.25 20.36 -14.61
N ALA A 210 -14.43 19.72 -14.56
CA ALA A 210 -15.30 19.56 -15.71
C ALA A 210 -15.89 20.90 -16.24
N GLU A 211 -16.00 21.89 -15.36
CA GLU A 211 -16.58 23.18 -15.65
C GLU A 211 -15.57 24.19 -16.24
N VAL A 212 -14.33 24.19 -15.74
CA VAL A 212 -13.30 25.19 -16.06
C VAL A 212 -12.30 24.70 -17.09
N CYS A 213 -11.91 23.41 -17.03
CA CYS A 213 -10.82 22.87 -17.84
C CYS A 213 -11.31 22.32 -19.19
N ASP A 214 -10.43 22.41 -20.22
CA ASP A 214 -10.65 21.80 -21.53
C ASP A 214 -10.25 20.33 -21.49
N ASP A 215 -9.02 20.08 -21.00
CA ASP A 215 -8.43 18.78 -20.83
C ASP A 215 -8.06 18.54 -19.37
N ALA A 216 -7.89 17.26 -19.01
CA ALA A 216 -7.37 16.89 -17.70
C ALA A 216 -6.39 15.73 -17.80
N ILE A 217 -5.46 15.67 -16.85
CA ILE A 217 -4.59 14.53 -16.61
C ILE A 217 -4.84 13.99 -15.20
N CYS A 218 -4.90 12.67 -15.06
CA CYS A 218 -4.99 11.99 -13.78
C CYS A 218 -3.63 11.45 -13.41
N LEU A 219 -3.10 11.89 -12.27
CA LEU A 219 -1.85 11.40 -11.69
C LEU A 219 -2.14 10.31 -10.66
N ASP A 220 -1.43 9.19 -10.74
CA ASP A 220 -1.39 8.17 -9.71
C ASP A 220 0.05 7.62 -9.57
N PHE A 221 0.54 7.47 -8.33
CA PHE A 221 1.92 7.08 -8.03
C PHE A 221 2.99 7.80 -8.88
N GLY A 222 2.81 9.08 -9.12
CA GLY A 222 3.75 9.91 -9.86
C GLY A 222 3.73 9.76 -11.38
N SER A 223 2.78 9.03 -11.95
CA SER A 223 2.63 8.82 -13.40
C SER A 223 1.27 9.31 -13.90
N VAL A 224 1.17 9.70 -15.16
CA VAL A 224 -0.11 9.99 -15.82
C VAL A 224 -0.77 8.65 -16.15
N VAL A 225 -1.93 8.38 -15.52
CA VAL A 225 -2.69 7.14 -15.72
C VAL A 225 -3.93 7.33 -16.59
N ASP A 226 -4.34 8.58 -16.82
CA ASP A 226 -5.45 8.94 -17.70
C ASP A 226 -5.27 10.38 -18.20
N ALA A 227 -5.69 10.65 -19.41
CA ALA A 227 -5.62 11.99 -20.03
C ALA A 227 -6.70 12.13 -21.10
N GLY A 228 -7.16 13.36 -21.34
CA GLY A 228 -8.14 13.68 -22.37
C GLY A 228 -9.08 14.80 -21.95
N PRO A 229 -10.27 14.92 -22.61
CA PRO A 229 -11.26 15.95 -22.28
C PRO A 229 -11.62 15.95 -20.78
N ALA A 230 -11.60 17.12 -20.16
CA ALA A 230 -11.72 17.25 -18.69
C ALA A 230 -12.97 16.56 -18.13
N ARG A 231 -14.12 16.70 -18.78
CA ARG A 231 -15.38 16.07 -18.36
C ARG A 231 -15.29 14.54 -18.34
N GLU A 232 -14.65 13.95 -19.34
CA GLU A 232 -14.52 12.49 -19.45
C GLU A 232 -13.54 11.95 -18.42
N VAL A 233 -12.38 12.60 -18.25
CA VAL A 233 -11.37 12.19 -17.27
C VAL A 233 -11.92 12.35 -15.86
N ALA A 234 -12.65 13.44 -15.56
CA ALA A 234 -13.31 13.66 -14.27
C ALA A 234 -14.35 12.57 -13.99
N ALA A 235 -15.22 12.24 -14.94
CA ALA A 235 -16.22 11.18 -14.80
C ALA A 235 -15.56 9.81 -14.53
N ARG A 236 -14.56 9.42 -15.35
CA ARG A 236 -13.82 8.17 -15.15
C ARG A 236 -13.11 8.12 -13.79
N TYR A 237 -12.59 9.24 -13.30
CA TYR A 237 -11.97 9.32 -11.98
C TYR A 237 -13.00 9.18 -10.86
N GLN A 238 -14.17 9.82 -10.98
CA GLN A 238 -15.29 9.67 -10.02
C GLN A 238 -15.76 8.21 -9.95
N ASP A 239 -15.98 7.56 -11.08
CA ASP A 239 -16.39 6.16 -11.17
C ASP A 239 -15.35 5.24 -10.50
N ARG A 240 -14.05 5.45 -10.76
CA ARG A 240 -12.97 4.73 -10.09
C ARG A 240 -12.96 4.97 -8.58
N THR A 241 -13.21 6.21 -8.15
CA THR A 241 -13.20 6.57 -6.72
C THR A 241 -14.42 6.04 -6.00
N LEU A 242 -15.60 6.06 -6.61
CA LEU A 242 -16.83 5.44 -6.08
C LEU A 242 -16.68 3.92 -6.00
N GLY A 243 -16.15 3.28 -7.04
CA GLY A 243 -15.80 1.86 -7.03
C GLY A 243 -14.78 1.51 -5.93
N ARG A 244 -13.74 2.33 -5.74
CA ARG A 244 -12.78 2.20 -4.63
C ARG A 244 -13.45 2.34 -3.26
N GLY A 245 -14.34 3.31 -3.09
CA GLY A 245 -15.10 3.51 -1.85
C GLY A 245 -15.98 2.31 -1.50
N THR A 246 -16.67 1.75 -2.49
CA THR A 246 -17.49 0.54 -2.32
C THR A 246 -16.63 -0.67 -1.96
N LEU A 247 -15.51 -0.88 -2.67
CA LEU A 247 -14.55 -1.96 -2.37
C LEU A 247 -13.90 -1.79 -1.00
N GLN A 248 -13.62 -0.54 -0.59
CA GLN A 248 -13.08 -0.24 0.73
C GLN A 248 -14.11 -0.50 1.83
N ALA A 249 -15.36 -0.09 1.63
CA ALA A 249 -16.45 -0.37 2.58
C ALA A 249 -16.72 -1.89 2.70
N GLN A 250 -16.72 -2.61 1.58
CA GLN A 250 -16.83 -4.07 1.57
C GLN A 250 -15.62 -4.72 2.29
N GLY A 251 -14.41 -4.24 2.04
CA GLY A 251 -13.20 -4.73 2.70
C GLY A 251 -13.21 -4.52 4.22
N MET A 252 -13.76 -3.41 4.70
CA MET A 252 -13.92 -3.14 6.14
C MET A 252 -14.93 -4.05 6.84
N ASN A 253 -15.87 -4.64 6.09
CA ASN A 253 -16.84 -5.64 6.56
C ASN A 253 -16.42 -7.08 6.20
N ALA A 254 -15.21 -7.28 5.68
CA ALA A 254 -14.69 -8.59 5.33
C ALA A 254 -14.65 -9.53 6.56
N ARG A 255 -15.17 -10.73 6.39
CA ARG A 255 -15.11 -11.78 7.41
C ARG A 255 -13.71 -12.41 7.42
N ILE A 256 -13.22 -12.75 8.59
CA ILE A 256 -11.92 -13.40 8.80
C ILE A 256 -12.16 -14.86 9.22
N SER A 257 -11.51 -15.80 8.54
CA SER A 257 -11.46 -17.21 8.95
C SER A 257 -10.06 -17.57 9.44
N LEU A 258 -9.97 -18.00 10.70
CA LEU A 258 -8.77 -18.60 11.26
C LEU A 258 -8.84 -20.13 11.08
N LEU A 259 -7.90 -20.70 10.32
CA LEU A 259 -7.80 -22.15 10.08
C LEU A 259 -6.88 -22.76 11.13
N LEU A 260 -7.39 -23.68 11.93
CA LEU A 260 -6.71 -24.13 13.14
C LEU A 260 -6.71 -25.66 13.27
N PRO A 261 -5.76 -26.38 12.70
CA PRO A 261 -5.53 -27.78 13.05
C PRO A 261 -5.02 -27.91 14.49
N THR A 262 -5.61 -28.86 15.24
CA THR A 262 -5.21 -29.12 16.63
C THR A 262 -5.23 -30.61 16.94
N ARG A 263 -4.39 -31.04 17.91
CA ARG A 263 -4.38 -32.42 18.42
C ARG A 263 -3.78 -32.48 19.82
N GLY A 264 -4.54 -33.02 20.79
CA GLY A 264 -4.06 -33.28 22.16
C GLY A 264 -3.63 -32.03 22.92
N ARG A 265 -4.13 -30.85 22.54
CA ARG A 265 -3.72 -29.56 23.08
C ARG A 265 -4.91 -28.68 23.45
N ALA A 266 -5.91 -29.29 24.08
CA ALA A 266 -7.17 -28.63 24.44
C ALA A 266 -6.99 -27.29 25.20
N GLU A 267 -6.00 -27.24 26.12
CA GLU A 267 -5.74 -26.03 26.91
C GLU A 267 -5.11 -24.89 26.05
N LEU A 268 -4.20 -25.25 25.13
CA LEU A 268 -3.63 -24.28 24.20
C LEU A 268 -4.71 -23.76 23.25
N LEU A 269 -5.55 -24.65 22.72
CA LEU A 269 -6.71 -24.28 21.90
C LEU A 269 -7.63 -23.29 22.63
N ARG A 270 -7.99 -23.58 23.89
CA ARG A 270 -8.81 -22.68 24.72
C ARG A 270 -8.18 -21.30 24.82
N ARG A 271 -6.91 -21.22 25.21
CA ARG A 271 -6.17 -19.96 25.37
C ARG A 271 -6.10 -19.17 24.06
N PHE A 272 -5.90 -19.87 22.93
CA PHE A 272 -5.95 -19.23 21.61
C PHE A 272 -7.32 -18.60 21.35
N LEU A 273 -8.42 -19.37 21.48
CA LEU A 273 -9.78 -18.89 21.25
C LEU A 273 -10.16 -17.70 22.14
N GLU A 274 -9.79 -17.75 23.43
CA GLU A 274 -9.99 -16.66 24.37
C GLU A 274 -9.20 -15.41 23.95
N SER A 275 -7.96 -15.56 23.44
CA SER A 275 -7.16 -14.44 22.94
C SER A 275 -7.77 -13.83 21.68
N VAL A 276 -8.33 -14.65 20.77
CA VAL A 276 -9.05 -14.17 19.58
C VAL A 276 -10.22 -13.29 19.99
N LEU A 277 -11.08 -13.78 20.88
CA LEU A 277 -12.26 -13.04 21.34
C LEU A 277 -11.85 -11.74 22.07
N ALA A 278 -10.93 -11.82 23.03
CA ALA A 278 -10.54 -10.68 23.88
C ALA A 278 -9.84 -9.56 23.11
N ARG A 279 -9.22 -9.85 21.98
CA ARG A 279 -8.45 -8.89 21.18
C ARG A 279 -9.15 -8.43 19.91
N SER A 280 -10.25 -9.06 19.49
CA SER A 280 -11.06 -8.63 18.35
C SER A 280 -11.94 -7.42 18.69
N GLU A 281 -12.07 -6.50 17.75
CA GLU A 281 -13.05 -5.39 17.81
C GLU A 281 -14.43 -5.81 17.27
N ARG A 282 -14.44 -6.69 16.25
CA ARG A 282 -15.65 -7.23 15.62
C ARG A 282 -15.59 -8.76 15.60
N PRO A 283 -15.74 -9.42 16.77
CA PRO A 283 -15.71 -10.88 16.84
C PRO A 283 -16.86 -11.54 16.04
N ASP A 284 -17.95 -10.82 15.79
CA ASP A 284 -19.05 -11.22 14.93
C ASP A 284 -18.65 -11.42 13.45
N LEU A 285 -17.54 -10.83 13.02
CA LEU A 285 -16.93 -11.01 11.70
C LEU A 285 -15.70 -11.94 11.71
N VAL A 286 -15.48 -12.67 12.81
CA VAL A 286 -14.38 -13.63 12.93
C VAL A 286 -14.98 -15.03 13.16
N GLU A 287 -14.52 -15.99 12.39
CA GLU A 287 -14.79 -17.41 12.63
C GLU A 287 -13.47 -18.17 12.82
N VAL A 288 -13.50 -19.19 13.67
CA VAL A 288 -12.39 -20.13 13.82
C VAL A 288 -12.84 -21.51 13.36
N VAL A 289 -12.16 -22.07 12.37
CA VAL A 289 -12.43 -23.40 11.86
C VAL A 289 -11.37 -24.34 12.39
N VAL A 290 -11.76 -25.15 13.35
CA VAL A 290 -10.89 -26.13 14.03
C VAL A 290 -11.00 -27.47 13.34
N TYR A 291 -9.86 -28.10 13.04
CA TYR A 291 -9.81 -29.53 12.68
C TYR A 291 -9.21 -30.31 13.84
N ALA A 292 -9.96 -31.25 14.36
CA ALA A 292 -9.54 -32.16 15.42
C ALA A 292 -9.58 -33.61 14.93
N ASP A 293 -8.58 -34.39 15.28
CA ASP A 293 -8.55 -35.81 14.93
C ASP A 293 -9.66 -36.59 15.69
N GLU A 294 -10.28 -37.58 15.06
CA GLU A 294 -11.36 -38.37 15.63
C GLU A 294 -10.95 -39.13 16.91
N ASP A 295 -9.65 -39.45 17.04
CA ASP A 295 -9.07 -40.10 18.21
C ASP A 295 -8.67 -39.12 19.35
N ASP A 296 -8.88 -37.81 19.16
CA ASP A 296 -8.61 -36.77 20.15
C ASP A 296 -9.90 -36.11 20.67
N SER A 297 -10.61 -36.84 21.51
CA SER A 297 -11.86 -36.34 22.12
C SER A 297 -11.69 -35.07 22.96
N SER A 298 -10.46 -34.77 23.44
CA SER A 298 -10.18 -33.59 24.24
C SER A 298 -10.28 -32.27 23.47
N SER A 299 -10.14 -32.32 22.16
CA SER A 299 -10.20 -31.16 21.25
C SER A 299 -11.56 -31.01 20.57
N HIS A 300 -12.53 -31.89 20.85
CA HIS A 300 -13.86 -31.83 20.24
C HIS A 300 -14.79 -30.82 20.93
N GLY A 301 -15.68 -30.19 20.13
CA GLY A 301 -16.84 -29.46 20.63
C GLY A 301 -16.53 -28.17 21.41
N PHE A 302 -15.37 -27.56 21.20
CA PHE A 302 -15.05 -26.27 21.80
C PHE A 302 -16.05 -25.20 21.35
N GLN A 303 -16.60 -24.50 22.34
CA GLN A 303 -17.48 -23.36 22.17
C GLN A 303 -16.97 -22.21 23.03
N VAL A 304 -16.97 -21.01 22.48
CA VAL A 304 -16.63 -19.78 23.20
C VAL A 304 -17.74 -18.78 22.95
N GLU A 305 -18.43 -18.36 23.99
CA GLU A 305 -19.54 -17.42 23.88
C GLU A 305 -19.05 -16.11 23.23
N GLY A 306 -19.73 -15.66 22.17
CA GLY A 306 -19.34 -14.46 21.43
C GLY A 306 -18.32 -14.68 20.31
N LEU A 307 -17.88 -15.91 20.04
CA LEU A 307 -17.01 -16.25 18.92
C LEU A 307 -17.59 -17.45 18.13
N GLU A 308 -17.64 -17.35 16.82
CA GLU A 308 -18.06 -18.46 15.97
C GLU A 308 -16.94 -19.50 15.84
N VAL A 309 -17.13 -20.67 16.41
CA VAL A 309 -16.19 -21.79 16.33
C VAL A 309 -16.84 -22.96 15.61
N LEU A 310 -16.26 -23.37 14.47
CA LEU A 310 -16.69 -24.52 13.68
C LEU A 310 -15.68 -25.65 13.86
N THR A 311 -16.09 -26.79 14.39
CA THR A 311 -15.22 -27.96 14.55
C THR A 311 -15.48 -28.99 13.48
N ILE A 312 -14.43 -29.42 12.78
CA ILE A 312 -14.40 -30.57 11.91
C ILE A 312 -13.73 -31.70 12.67
N VAL A 313 -14.40 -32.85 12.78
CA VAL A 313 -13.82 -34.06 13.37
C VAL A 313 -13.60 -35.05 12.25
N GLY A 314 -12.37 -35.54 12.09
CA GLY A 314 -12.01 -36.43 10.99
C GLY A 314 -10.77 -37.27 11.27
N PRO A 315 -10.40 -38.15 10.34
CA PRO A 315 -9.24 -39.01 10.49
C PRO A 315 -7.95 -38.20 10.54
N ARG A 316 -6.92 -38.81 11.09
CA ARG A 316 -5.59 -38.23 11.08
C ARG A 316 -5.08 -38.03 9.66
N ALA A 317 -4.67 -36.81 9.35
CA ALA A 317 -4.28 -36.39 8.01
C ALA A 317 -2.98 -35.59 7.99
N SER A 318 -2.53 -35.16 6.82
CA SER A 318 -1.40 -34.24 6.67
C SER A 318 -1.78 -32.81 7.02
N MET A 319 -0.79 -31.95 7.29
CA MET A 319 -1.04 -30.52 7.56
C MET A 319 -1.71 -29.82 6.35
N GLY A 320 -1.35 -30.21 5.13
CA GLY A 320 -2.00 -29.72 3.91
C GLY A 320 -3.47 -30.12 3.84
N GLU A 321 -3.80 -31.38 4.16
CA GLU A 321 -5.18 -31.86 4.19
C GLU A 321 -6.01 -31.17 5.29
N TYR A 322 -5.46 -31.00 6.49
CA TYR A 322 -6.13 -30.28 7.58
C TYR A 322 -6.48 -28.84 7.18
N ASN A 323 -5.49 -28.08 6.67
CA ASN A 323 -5.73 -26.68 6.27
C ASN A 323 -6.68 -26.60 5.08
N THR A 324 -6.64 -27.54 4.14
CA THR A 324 -7.57 -27.62 3.01
C THR A 324 -9.00 -27.87 3.50
N ALA A 325 -9.22 -28.83 4.40
CA ALA A 325 -10.52 -29.12 4.98
C ALA A 325 -11.09 -27.91 5.75
N CYS A 326 -10.25 -27.25 6.56
CA CYS A 326 -10.63 -26.00 7.22
C CYS A 326 -11.00 -24.90 6.22
N PHE A 327 -10.23 -24.72 5.15
CA PHE A 327 -10.50 -23.73 4.12
C PHE A 327 -11.80 -24.00 3.37
N GLU A 328 -12.07 -25.22 2.97
CA GLU A 328 -13.30 -25.63 2.28
C GLU A 328 -14.54 -25.36 3.15
N ARG A 329 -14.43 -25.48 4.48
CA ARG A 329 -15.50 -25.22 5.43
C ARG A 329 -15.66 -23.75 5.80
N SER A 330 -14.60 -22.98 5.65
CA SER A 330 -14.55 -21.56 6.02
C SER A 330 -15.31 -20.66 5.03
N ARG A 331 -15.73 -19.47 5.49
CA ARG A 331 -16.53 -18.51 4.71
C ARG A 331 -15.91 -17.12 4.61
N GLY A 332 -14.83 -16.87 5.36
CA GLY A 332 -14.21 -15.55 5.42
C GLY A 332 -13.53 -15.11 4.13
N ASP A 333 -13.55 -13.81 3.88
CA ASP A 333 -12.85 -13.16 2.76
C ASP A 333 -11.33 -13.10 2.99
N ILE A 334 -10.94 -13.09 4.26
CA ILE A 334 -9.56 -13.11 4.73
C ILE A 334 -9.33 -14.47 5.41
N VAL A 335 -8.32 -15.19 4.96
CA VAL A 335 -7.97 -16.52 5.45
C VAL A 335 -6.63 -16.42 6.18
N VAL A 336 -6.61 -16.88 7.42
CA VAL A 336 -5.42 -16.87 8.30
C VAL A 336 -5.09 -18.30 8.70
N LEU A 337 -3.88 -18.76 8.40
CA LEU A 337 -3.40 -20.02 8.96
C LEU A 337 -2.96 -19.79 10.39
N GLY A 338 -3.51 -20.56 11.31
CA GLY A 338 -3.20 -20.49 12.73
C GLY A 338 -2.61 -21.81 13.26
N ASN A 339 -2.10 -21.74 14.47
CA ASN A 339 -1.69 -22.89 15.28
C ASN A 339 -2.27 -22.72 16.69
N ASP A 340 -2.48 -23.82 17.39
CA ASP A 340 -3.00 -23.84 18.76
C ASP A 340 -2.01 -23.25 19.80
N ASP A 341 -0.72 -23.19 19.49
CA ASP A 341 0.34 -22.63 20.35
C ASP A 341 0.59 -21.12 20.12
N VAL A 342 -0.45 -20.38 19.77
CA VAL A 342 -0.41 -18.93 19.52
C VAL A 342 -1.27 -18.19 20.53
N VAL A 343 -0.85 -16.97 20.87
CA VAL A 343 -1.66 -16.00 21.63
C VAL A 343 -1.68 -14.67 20.89
N ILE A 344 -2.86 -14.20 20.54
CA ILE A 344 -3.02 -12.89 19.91
C ILE A 344 -2.83 -11.80 20.99
N GLN A 345 -1.85 -10.92 20.79
CA GLN A 345 -1.53 -9.84 21.73
C GLN A 345 -2.12 -8.49 21.32
N THR A 346 -2.23 -8.23 20.02
CA THR A 346 -2.67 -6.92 19.50
C THR A 346 -4.19 -6.77 19.58
N ARG A 347 -4.66 -5.77 20.32
CA ARG A 347 -6.08 -5.38 20.31
C ARG A 347 -6.44 -4.75 18.94
N GLY A 348 -7.59 -5.12 18.38
CA GLY A 348 -8.04 -4.65 17.07
C GLY A 348 -7.21 -5.21 15.90
N TRP A 349 -6.58 -6.38 16.10
CA TRP A 349 -5.86 -7.08 15.04
C TRP A 349 -6.76 -7.34 13.82
N ASP A 350 -7.99 -7.68 14.05
CA ASP A 350 -9.04 -7.96 13.05
C ASP A 350 -9.38 -6.72 12.21
N ARG A 351 -9.47 -5.54 12.83
CA ARG A 351 -9.64 -4.26 12.12
C ARG A 351 -8.43 -3.98 11.23
N LYS A 352 -7.20 -4.13 11.74
CA LYS A 352 -5.97 -3.92 10.96
C LYS A 352 -5.89 -4.84 9.73
N LEU A 353 -6.32 -6.10 9.86
CA LEU A 353 -6.38 -7.01 8.73
C LEU A 353 -7.42 -6.56 7.69
N ARG A 354 -8.60 -6.09 8.13
CA ARG A 354 -9.63 -5.56 7.24
C ARG A 354 -9.17 -4.27 6.53
N GLU A 355 -8.50 -3.36 7.24
CA GLU A 355 -7.90 -2.16 6.64
C GLU A 355 -6.87 -2.51 5.56
N MET A 356 -5.96 -3.43 5.84
CA MET A 356 -4.99 -3.94 4.86
C MET A 356 -5.68 -4.62 3.67
N HIS A 357 -6.68 -5.48 3.93
CA HIS A 357 -7.44 -6.15 2.88
C HIS A 357 -8.21 -5.14 2.01
N ALA A 358 -8.83 -4.11 2.62
CA ALA A 358 -9.54 -3.05 1.92
C ALA A 358 -8.62 -2.22 1.00
N ALA A 359 -7.37 -2.00 1.41
CA ALA A 359 -6.38 -1.27 0.62
C ALA A 359 -5.89 -2.03 -0.63
N MET A 360 -6.02 -3.36 -0.66
CA MET A 360 -5.56 -4.21 -1.77
C MET A 360 -6.70 -4.49 -2.75
N GLN A 361 -6.80 -3.71 -3.83
CA GLN A 361 -7.93 -3.76 -4.78
C GLN A 361 -8.07 -5.09 -5.52
N ASP A 362 -6.96 -5.66 -6.00
CA ASP A 362 -6.92 -6.96 -6.70
C ASP A 362 -7.02 -8.17 -5.75
N ARG A 363 -7.02 -7.92 -4.44
CA ARG A 363 -7.07 -8.97 -3.39
C ARG A 363 -5.91 -9.98 -3.47
N VAL A 364 -4.80 -9.67 -4.17
CA VAL A 364 -3.64 -10.53 -4.28
C VAL A 364 -2.54 -10.07 -3.32
N TYR A 365 -2.41 -10.74 -2.20
CA TYR A 365 -1.38 -10.48 -1.19
C TYR A 365 -1.08 -11.72 -0.35
N LEU A 366 0.12 -11.77 0.22
CA LEU A 366 0.49 -12.61 1.34
C LEU A 366 0.94 -11.70 2.48
N ALA A 367 0.10 -11.58 3.50
CA ALA A 367 0.45 -10.87 4.72
C ALA A 367 0.83 -11.86 5.83
N TYR A 368 1.57 -11.39 6.83
CA TYR A 368 1.91 -12.19 8.01
C TYR A 368 2.20 -11.29 9.21
N PRO A 369 1.77 -11.71 10.42
CA PRO A 369 1.96 -10.95 11.63
C PRO A 369 3.38 -11.10 12.19
N ASN A 370 3.69 -10.33 13.21
CA ASN A 370 4.89 -10.48 14.01
C ASN A 370 4.69 -11.62 15.03
N ASP A 371 5.38 -12.73 14.84
CA ASP A 371 5.30 -13.91 15.70
C ASP A 371 6.25 -13.86 16.93
N LEU A 372 7.00 -12.76 17.08
CA LEU A 372 8.05 -12.54 18.09
C LEU A 372 9.16 -13.61 18.09
N PHE A 373 9.22 -14.44 17.05
CA PHE A 373 10.20 -15.52 16.91
C PHE A 373 10.98 -15.46 15.59
N LYS A 374 10.30 -15.47 14.44
CA LYS A 374 10.91 -15.42 13.10
C LYS A 374 10.86 -14.03 12.47
N GLY A 375 9.94 -13.19 12.93
CA GLY A 375 9.77 -11.82 12.48
C GLY A 375 9.66 -11.72 10.95
N ARG A 376 10.37 -10.77 10.34
CA ARG A 376 10.35 -10.56 8.87
C ARG A 376 10.95 -11.71 8.05
N GLY A 377 11.57 -12.69 8.70
CA GLY A 377 12.31 -13.75 8.01
C GLY A 377 11.45 -14.86 7.42
N LEU A 378 10.29 -15.14 8.00
CA LEU A 378 9.39 -16.19 7.57
C LEU A 378 7.95 -15.72 7.76
N SER A 379 7.08 -16.06 6.81
CA SER A 379 5.64 -15.83 6.90
C SER A 379 4.96 -16.85 7.82
N ALA A 380 5.37 -16.90 9.10
CA ALA A 380 4.64 -17.66 10.09
C ALA A 380 3.21 -17.11 10.18
N PHE A 381 2.21 -17.96 10.21
CA PHE A 381 0.80 -17.58 10.18
C PHE A 381 0.39 -16.78 8.93
N PRO A 382 0.50 -17.37 7.72
CA PRO A 382 0.15 -16.71 6.47
C PRO A 382 -1.29 -16.21 6.45
N ILE A 383 -1.46 -14.98 5.91
CA ILE A 383 -2.74 -14.31 5.75
C ILE A 383 -2.93 -14.03 4.27
N LEU A 384 -3.99 -14.58 3.67
CA LEU A 384 -4.33 -14.39 2.26
C LEU A 384 -5.78 -13.91 2.12
N SER A 385 -6.12 -13.36 0.97
CA SER A 385 -7.52 -13.24 0.61
C SER A 385 -8.06 -14.57 0.12
N ARG A 386 -9.36 -14.82 0.29
CA ARG A 386 -10.04 -15.98 -0.33
C ARG A 386 -9.88 -15.98 -1.85
N ALA A 387 -9.94 -14.80 -2.47
CA ALA A 387 -9.72 -14.66 -3.91
C ALA A 387 -8.33 -15.16 -4.33
N ALA A 388 -7.26 -14.76 -3.62
CA ALA A 388 -5.92 -15.26 -3.87
C ALA A 388 -5.83 -16.79 -3.67
N CYS A 389 -6.45 -17.34 -2.61
CA CYS A 389 -6.51 -18.77 -2.39
C CYS A 389 -7.19 -19.51 -3.57
N GLN A 390 -8.28 -18.96 -4.10
CA GLN A 390 -8.97 -19.54 -5.27
C GLN A 390 -8.11 -19.49 -6.54
N MET A 391 -7.39 -18.39 -6.79
CA MET A 391 -6.47 -18.25 -7.91
C MET A 391 -5.30 -19.22 -7.83
N LEU A 392 -4.79 -19.51 -6.63
CA LEU A 392 -3.76 -20.52 -6.40
C LEU A 392 -4.22 -21.93 -6.79
N GLY A 393 -5.52 -22.21 -6.65
CA GLY A 393 -6.14 -23.50 -6.91
C GLY A 393 -5.97 -24.47 -5.75
N GLU A 394 -4.77 -24.75 -5.32
CA GLU A 394 -4.45 -25.54 -4.11
C GLU A 394 -3.56 -24.71 -3.18
N PRO A 395 -4.11 -23.79 -2.41
CA PRO A 395 -3.33 -22.86 -1.58
C PRO A 395 -2.55 -23.58 -0.46
N PHE A 396 -3.05 -24.73 -0.02
CA PHE A 396 -2.47 -25.55 1.05
C PHE A 396 -2.24 -26.96 0.55
N PRO A 397 -1.16 -27.21 -0.24
CA PRO A 397 -0.99 -28.47 -0.93
C PRO A 397 -1.02 -29.68 0.01
N ARG A 398 -1.89 -30.64 -0.28
CA ARG A 398 -2.13 -31.84 0.54
C ARG A 398 -0.88 -32.72 0.68
N ALA A 399 0.07 -32.56 -0.22
CA ALA A 399 1.36 -33.27 -0.19
C ALA A 399 2.25 -32.88 1.01
N TYR A 400 2.04 -31.70 1.64
CA TYR A 400 2.81 -31.28 2.80
C TYR A 400 2.31 -31.92 4.09
N ARG A 401 3.19 -32.69 4.75
CA ARG A 401 2.91 -33.41 6.00
C ARG A 401 3.05 -32.54 7.25
N GLY A 402 3.86 -31.48 7.18
CA GLY A 402 4.22 -30.69 8.37
C GLY A 402 4.37 -29.19 8.11
N ALA A 403 5.58 -28.69 7.90
CA ALA A 403 5.93 -27.29 8.16
C ALA A 403 6.25 -26.44 6.93
N PHE A 404 5.93 -26.87 5.71
CA PHE A 404 6.43 -26.18 4.51
C PHE A 404 5.38 -25.35 3.76
N ILE A 405 4.14 -25.28 4.25
CA ILE A 405 3.08 -24.49 3.59
C ILE A 405 3.44 -23.00 3.59
N ASP A 406 3.99 -22.49 4.67
CA ASP A 406 4.45 -21.12 4.80
C ASP A 406 5.60 -20.79 3.81
N TYR A 407 6.59 -21.69 3.67
CA TYR A 407 7.64 -21.56 2.68
C TYR A 407 7.13 -21.69 1.24
N HIS A 408 6.17 -22.57 0.99
CA HIS A 408 5.54 -22.74 -0.31
C HIS A 408 4.86 -21.44 -0.77
N LEU A 409 4.03 -20.87 0.11
CA LEU A 409 3.36 -19.60 -0.16
C LEU A 409 4.36 -18.45 -0.32
N LEU A 410 5.35 -18.35 0.58
CA LEU A 410 6.37 -17.32 0.50
C LEU A 410 7.15 -17.39 -0.82
N ASP A 411 7.51 -18.59 -1.31
CA ASP A 411 8.23 -18.77 -2.58
C ASP A 411 7.39 -18.29 -3.78
N ILE A 412 6.07 -18.59 -3.81
CA ILE A 412 5.16 -18.11 -4.84
C ILE A 412 5.18 -16.55 -4.89
N PHE A 413 5.01 -15.90 -3.74
CA PHE A 413 4.98 -14.43 -3.69
C PHE A 413 6.36 -13.79 -3.93
N LYS A 414 7.46 -14.50 -3.67
CA LYS A 414 8.81 -14.06 -4.06
C LYS A 414 9.00 -14.05 -5.58
N ARG A 415 8.31 -14.92 -6.33
CA ARG A 415 8.29 -14.90 -7.80
C ARG A 415 7.58 -13.64 -8.32
N LEU A 416 6.47 -13.21 -7.69
CA LEU A 416 5.81 -11.94 -8.02
C LEU A 416 6.73 -10.75 -7.73
N GLU A 417 7.46 -10.76 -6.62
CA GLU A 417 8.42 -9.71 -6.27
C GLU A 417 9.53 -9.58 -7.33
N ARG A 418 10.00 -10.70 -7.91
CA ARG A 418 10.97 -10.72 -9.01
C ARG A 418 10.45 -10.04 -10.28
N ARG A 419 9.14 -10.10 -10.53
CA ARG A 419 8.44 -9.44 -11.64
C ARG A 419 8.05 -7.98 -11.35
N GLY A 420 8.43 -7.44 -10.19
CA GLY A 420 8.16 -6.05 -9.79
C GLY A 420 6.93 -5.87 -8.90
N HIS A 421 6.16 -6.90 -8.64
CA HIS A 421 4.94 -6.85 -7.84
C HIS A 421 5.21 -7.19 -6.37
N ARG A 422 5.35 -6.15 -5.53
CA ARG A 422 5.54 -6.32 -4.08
C ARG A 422 4.20 -6.63 -3.41
N ARG A 423 3.94 -7.92 -3.16
CA ARG A 423 2.70 -8.45 -2.58
C ARG A 423 2.90 -9.14 -1.23
N LEU A 424 4.11 -9.04 -0.67
CA LEU A 424 4.46 -9.51 0.67
C LEU A 424 4.33 -8.36 1.68
N ILE A 425 3.49 -8.54 2.70
CA ILE A 425 3.15 -7.52 3.68
C ILE A 425 3.48 -8.05 5.08
N TYR A 426 4.50 -7.48 5.73
CA TYR A 426 4.78 -7.77 7.13
C TYR A 426 4.05 -6.79 8.03
N LEU A 427 3.17 -7.30 8.88
CA LEU A 427 2.38 -6.54 9.84
C LEU A 427 3.13 -6.46 11.17
N GLU A 428 4.09 -5.53 11.27
CA GLU A 428 4.99 -5.41 12.42
C GLU A 428 4.25 -5.10 13.73
N ASP A 429 3.15 -4.38 13.64
CA ASP A 429 2.31 -3.94 14.75
C ASP A 429 1.12 -4.87 15.05
N VAL A 430 1.01 -6.01 14.34
CA VAL A 430 0.07 -7.09 14.63
C VAL A 430 0.87 -8.27 15.19
N VAL A 431 0.71 -8.52 16.48
CA VAL A 431 1.50 -9.53 17.20
C VAL A 431 0.65 -10.77 17.46
N PHE A 432 1.06 -11.88 16.84
CA PHE A 432 0.60 -13.24 17.12
C PHE A 432 1.75 -13.98 17.80
N GLU A 433 1.79 -13.93 19.12
CA GLU A 433 2.90 -14.47 19.89
C GLU A 433 2.95 -16.00 19.82
N HIS A 434 4.02 -16.54 19.28
CA HIS A 434 4.23 -17.97 19.13
C HIS A 434 4.79 -18.55 20.45
N MET A 435 3.99 -19.34 21.15
CA MET A 435 4.33 -19.96 22.41
C MET A 435 5.16 -21.23 22.21
N HIS A 436 6.20 -21.13 21.37
CA HIS A 436 7.03 -22.26 20.98
C HIS A 436 8.05 -22.59 22.09
N TYR A 437 8.34 -23.88 22.35
CA TYR A 437 9.29 -24.32 23.36
C TYR A 437 10.70 -23.72 23.20
N ARG A 438 11.15 -23.46 21.98
CA ARG A 438 12.45 -22.81 21.69
C ARG A 438 12.53 -21.36 22.14
N THR A 439 11.41 -20.71 22.36
CA THR A 439 11.37 -19.35 22.92
C THR A 439 11.32 -19.35 24.43
N GLY A 440 11.29 -20.54 25.08
CA GLY A 440 11.12 -20.72 26.52
C GLY A 440 9.71 -20.36 27.02
N LYS A 441 8.74 -20.21 26.12
CA LYS A 441 7.36 -19.79 26.44
C LYS A 441 6.33 -20.91 26.36
N GLY A 442 6.72 -22.06 25.85
CA GLY A 442 5.91 -23.29 25.78
C GLY A 442 6.71 -24.49 26.15
N ASP A 443 6.03 -25.60 26.39
CA ASP A 443 6.64 -26.88 26.78
C ASP A 443 6.96 -27.72 25.53
N PHE A 444 7.99 -28.56 25.64
CA PHE A 444 8.29 -29.56 24.61
C PHE A 444 7.38 -30.78 24.85
N ASP A 445 6.37 -30.92 24.01
CA ASP A 445 5.40 -32.02 24.10
C ASP A 445 5.72 -33.19 23.16
N GLU A 446 4.94 -34.27 23.34
CA GLU A 446 5.09 -35.50 22.55
C GLU A 446 4.86 -35.29 21.04
N ILE A 447 4.03 -34.27 20.65
CA ILE A 447 3.74 -33.94 19.27
C ILE A 447 4.96 -33.36 18.59
N TYR A 448 5.70 -32.47 19.27
CA TYR A 448 6.99 -31.97 18.77
C TYR A 448 8.03 -33.09 18.64
N GLY A 449 8.03 -34.06 19.56
CA GLY A 449 8.96 -35.20 19.51
C GLY A 449 8.74 -36.16 18.34
N LYS A 450 7.48 -36.33 17.92
CA LYS A 450 7.10 -37.24 16.81
C LYS A 450 7.10 -36.59 15.44
N ARG A 451 7.38 -35.28 15.33
CA ARG A 451 7.34 -34.53 14.07
C ARG A 451 8.51 -34.90 13.17
N ASP A 452 8.22 -35.34 11.93
CA ASP A 452 9.25 -35.50 10.89
C ASP A 452 9.74 -34.15 10.38
N ARG A 453 10.92 -33.73 10.85
CA ARG A 453 11.51 -32.41 10.52
C ARG A 453 11.95 -32.27 9.07
N PHE A 454 12.17 -33.37 8.37
CA PHE A 454 12.76 -33.41 7.03
C PHE A 454 11.83 -34.01 5.96
N GLY A 455 10.64 -34.47 6.37
CA GLY A 455 9.72 -35.18 5.49
C GLY A 455 9.20 -34.36 4.30
N ASP A 456 9.17 -33.05 4.43
CA ASP A 456 8.66 -32.15 3.41
C ASP A 456 9.74 -31.55 2.49
N ASP A 457 11.04 -31.81 2.75
CA ASP A 457 12.15 -31.26 1.97
C ASP A 457 12.03 -31.66 0.49
N ASP A 458 11.87 -32.95 0.24
CA ASP A 458 11.73 -33.49 -1.12
C ASP A 458 10.41 -33.07 -1.79
N THR A 459 9.34 -32.92 -1.00
CA THR A 459 8.04 -32.40 -1.48
C THR A 459 8.17 -30.97 -1.95
N PHE A 460 8.83 -30.11 -1.19
CA PHE A 460 9.06 -28.72 -1.59
C PHE A 460 9.85 -28.62 -2.89
N LEU A 461 10.89 -29.43 -3.07
CA LEU A 461 11.68 -29.45 -4.31
C LEU A 461 10.83 -29.87 -5.50
N ARG A 462 10.05 -30.96 -5.36
CA ARG A 462 9.18 -31.47 -6.44
C ARG A 462 8.09 -30.50 -6.86
N MET A 463 7.54 -29.73 -5.94
CA MET A 463 6.44 -28.77 -6.21
C MET A 463 6.92 -27.42 -6.77
N ARG A 464 8.12 -27.36 -7.37
CA ARG A 464 8.62 -26.12 -7.98
C ARG A 464 7.74 -25.64 -9.13
N ASP A 465 7.34 -26.55 -10.01
CA ASP A 465 6.59 -26.20 -11.21
C ASP A 465 5.16 -25.78 -10.88
N GLU A 466 4.55 -26.39 -9.87
CA GLU A 466 3.27 -25.95 -9.31
C GLU A 466 3.35 -24.52 -8.75
N ARG A 467 4.44 -24.18 -8.04
CA ARG A 467 4.67 -22.81 -7.55
C ARG A 467 4.85 -21.81 -8.69
N ASN A 468 5.49 -22.20 -9.80
CA ASN A 468 5.61 -21.38 -11.00
C ASN A 468 4.23 -21.09 -11.61
N VAL A 469 3.40 -22.12 -11.76
CA VAL A 469 2.03 -22.00 -12.28
C VAL A 469 1.17 -21.11 -11.37
N ALA A 470 1.23 -21.35 -10.07
CA ALA A 470 0.51 -20.56 -9.09
C ALA A 470 0.91 -19.07 -9.14
N ALA A 471 2.21 -18.78 -9.21
CA ALA A 471 2.73 -17.43 -9.38
C ALA A 471 2.25 -16.78 -10.69
N ALA A 472 2.26 -17.53 -11.80
CA ALA A 472 1.80 -17.03 -13.10
C ALA A 472 0.30 -16.71 -13.11
N ARG A 473 -0.54 -17.51 -12.42
CA ARG A 473 -1.98 -17.23 -12.26
C ARG A 473 -2.23 -15.93 -11.47
N LEU A 474 -1.51 -15.75 -10.35
CA LEU A 474 -1.60 -14.51 -9.58
C LEU A 474 -1.12 -13.29 -10.37
N LEU A 475 -0.04 -13.45 -11.15
CA LEU A 475 0.50 -12.39 -12.00
C LEU A 475 -0.52 -11.96 -13.06
N ALA A 476 -1.11 -12.91 -13.78
CA ALA A 476 -2.17 -12.65 -14.76
C ALA A 476 -3.36 -11.89 -14.14
N ALA A 477 -3.76 -12.25 -12.93
CA ALA A 477 -4.83 -11.54 -12.22
C ALA A 477 -4.45 -10.10 -11.82
N ILE A 478 -3.17 -9.85 -11.46
CA ILE A 478 -2.67 -8.51 -11.14
C ILE A 478 -2.61 -7.64 -12.41
N GLU A 479 -2.21 -8.22 -13.54
CA GLU A 479 -2.01 -7.52 -14.81
C GLU A 479 -3.27 -7.45 -15.68
N GLY A 480 -4.36 -8.11 -15.25
CA GLY A 480 -5.63 -8.16 -15.99
C GLY A 480 -5.57 -9.04 -17.25
N GLU A 481 -4.66 -10.00 -17.26
CA GLU A 481 -4.44 -10.94 -18.37
C GLU A 481 -5.19 -12.28 -18.16
N ALA A 482 -5.35 -13.07 -19.23
CA ALA A 482 -5.92 -14.40 -19.11
C ALA A 482 -4.93 -15.34 -18.40
N ALA A 483 -5.43 -16.16 -17.47
CA ALA A 483 -4.61 -17.12 -16.74
C ALA A 483 -3.90 -18.10 -17.70
N PRO A 484 -2.59 -18.34 -17.52
CA PRO A 484 -1.84 -19.27 -18.36
C PRO A 484 -2.38 -20.70 -18.20
N ARG A 485 -2.34 -21.47 -19.28
CA ARG A 485 -2.67 -22.90 -19.22
C ARG A 485 -1.65 -23.63 -18.34
N PRO A 486 -2.10 -24.58 -17.51
CA PRO A 486 -1.17 -25.39 -16.73
C PRO A 486 -0.16 -26.08 -17.66
N PRO A 487 1.14 -26.12 -17.31
CA PRO A 487 2.12 -26.90 -18.07
C PRO A 487 1.75 -28.37 -18.05
N VAL A 488 2.11 -29.06 -19.12
CA VAL A 488 2.03 -30.53 -19.17
C VAL A 488 2.92 -31.08 -18.05
N ALA A 489 2.39 -32.02 -17.28
CA ALA A 489 3.07 -32.57 -16.11
C ALA A 489 4.54 -32.89 -16.40
N ALA A 490 5.44 -32.33 -15.61
CA ALA A 490 6.86 -32.62 -15.70
C ALA A 490 7.12 -34.10 -15.37
N GLY A 491 8.12 -34.67 -16.03
CA GLY A 491 8.46 -36.08 -15.86
C GLY A 491 8.84 -36.48 -14.43
N PRO A 492 8.97 -37.77 -14.13
CA PRO A 492 9.06 -38.35 -12.79
C PRO A 492 10.36 -38.04 -12.02
N THR A 493 11.32 -37.32 -12.60
CA THR A 493 12.61 -37.05 -11.96
C THR A 493 12.51 -35.79 -11.10
N PRO A 494 12.76 -35.85 -9.77
CA PRO A 494 12.76 -34.67 -8.91
C PRO A 494 13.85 -33.70 -9.38
N PRO A 495 13.55 -32.39 -9.46
CA PRO A 495 14.53 -31.38 -9.82
C PRO A 495 15.65 -31.34 -8.77
N GLU A 496 16.89 -31.16 -9.22
CA GLU A 496 18.03 -31.00 -8.31
C GLU A 496 17.90 -29.74 -7.47
N LEU A 497 18.47 -29.77 -6.25
CA LEU A 497 18.49 -28.63 -5.34
C LEU A 497 18.99 -27.32 -6.02
N LEU A 498 20.01 -27.42 -6.86
CA LEU A 498 20.56 -26.29 -7.60
C LEU A 498 19.52 -25.66 -8.54
N GLN A 499 18.68 -26.47 -9.19
CA GLN A 499 17.64 -26.01 -10.12
C GLN A 499 16.50 -25.28 -9.40
N VAL A 500 16.16 -25.71 -8.18
CA VAL A 500 15.08 -25.12 -7.37
C VAL A 500 15.55 -23.89 -6.57
N SER A 501 16.86 -23.70 -6.44
CA SER A 501 17.46 -22.61 -5.67
C SER A 501 18.31 -21.68 -6.55
N LEU A 502 19.61 -21.90 -6.64
CA LEU A 502 20.56 -20.99 -7.30
C LEU A 502 20.27 -20.73 -8.78
N LEU A 503 19.82 -21.75 -9.51
CA LEU A 503 19.55 -21.66 -10.95
C LEU A 503 18.12 -21.19 -11.29
N ASP A 504 17.24 -21.08 -10.31
CA ASP A 504 15.86 -20.63 -10.53
C ASP A 504 15.79 -19.10 -10.78
N ARG A 505 15.80 -18.72 -12.07
CA ARG A 505 15.81 -17.31 -12.49
C ARG A 505 14.50 -16.57 -12.21
N GLU A 506 13.43 -17.26 -11.88
CA GLU A 506 12.14 -16.66 -11.51
C GLU A 506 12.14 -16.12 -10.08
N LEU A 507 13.17 -16.43 -9.28
CA LEU A 507 13.32 -15.98 -7.91
C LEU A 507 14.32 -14.83 -7.75
N PRO A 508 14.13 -13.90 -6.79
CA PRO A 508 15.14 -12.91 -6.42
C PRO A 508 16.45 -13.57 -5.97
N VAL A 509 17.60 -12.96 -6.31
CA VAL A 509 18.94 -13.52 -6.00
C VAL A 509 19.11 -13.77 -4.50
N SER A 510 18.65 -12.86 -3.64
CA SER A 510 18.70 -13.00 -2.18
C SER A 510 17.93 -14.22 -1.68
N TRP A 511 16.77 -14.52 -2.28
CA TRP A 511 15.95 -15.67 -1.92
C TRP A 511 16.58 -16.98 -2.41
N ARG A 512 17.16 -17.00 -3.64
CA ARG A 512 17.90 -18.16 -4.17
C ARG A 512 19.04 -18.58 -3.25
N LEU A 513 19.87 -17.63 -2.83
CA LEU A 513 20.99 -17.88 -1.91
C LEU A 513 20.49 -18.39 -0.56
N ARG A 514 19.43 -17.77 -0.02
CA ARG A 514 18.82 -18.18 1.25
C ARG A 514 18.29 -19.62 1.21
N LEU A 515 17.54 -19.99 0.16
CA LEU A 515 17.04 -21.34 -0.03
C LEU A 515 18.20 -22.35 -0.14
N PHE A 516 19.21 -22.04 -0.93
CA PHE A 516 20.38 -22.92 -1.11
C PHE A 516 21.10 -23.18 0.22
N VAL A 517 21.49 -22.12 0.94
CA VAL A 517 22.17 -22.22 2.23
C VAL A 517 21.31 -23.01 3.24
N TRP A 518 20.02 -22.72 3.29
CA TRP A 518 19.10 -23.38 4.19
C TRP A 518 18.96 -24.89 3.90
N PHE A 519 18.81 -25.29 2.62
CA PHE A 519 18.76 -26.71 2.25
C PHE A 519 20.09 -27.44 2.46
N VAL A 520 21.22 -26.79 2.19
CA VAL A 520 22.54 -27.36 2.49
C VAL A 520 22.68 -27.63 3.99
N ALA A 521 22.31 -26.66 4.84
CA ALA A 521 22.35 -26.82 6.27
C ALA A 521 21.43 -27.96 6.77
N ARG A 522 20.22 -28.10 6.18
CA ARG A 522 19.28 -29.17 6.49
C ARG A 522 19.81 -30.55 6.06
N ASN A 523 20.43 -30.65 4.88
CA ASN A 523 21.04 -31.90 4.42
C ASN A 523 22.21 -32.32 5.30
N LEU A 524 23.05 -31.36 5.73
CA LEU A 524 24.11 -31.64 6.68
C LEU A 524 23.57 -32.09 8.05
N ALA A 525 22.54 -31.42 8.56
CA ALA A 525 21.86 -31.81 9.78
C ALA A 525 21.23 -33.22 9.68
N ARG A 526 20.65 -33.56 8.53
CA ARG A 526 20.08 -34.89 8.25
C ARG A 526 21.16 -35.99 8.26
N LEU A 527 22.35 -35.68 7.75
CA LEU A 527 23.50 -36.61 7.78
C LEU A 527 24.03 -36.82 9.20
N VAL A 528 24.09 -35.76 10.02
CA VAL A 528 24.65 -35.82 11.37
C VAL A 528 23.67 -36.46 12.39
N PHE A 529 22.39 -36.14 12.29
CA PHE A 529 21.40 -36.53 13.30
C PHE A 529 20.47 -37.69 12.89
N GLY A 530 20.57 -38.21 11.65
CA GLY A 530 19.78 -39.33 11.16
C GLY A 530 18.26 -39.08 11.08
N ARG A 531 17.54 -40.05 10.51
CA ARG A 531 16.07 -40.07 10.50
C ARG A 531 15.58 -40.55 11.87
N GLY A 532 15.37 -39.66 12.84
CA GLY A 532 14.65 -40.05 14.06
C GLY A 532 15.25 -39.71 15.41
N ALA A 533 16.40 -39.05 15.53
CA ALA A 533 16.88 -38.57 16.81
C ALA A 533 16.53 -37.08 16.98
N ALA A 534 15.69 -36.75 17.97
CA ALA A 534 15.54 -35.38 18.40
C ALA A 534 16.87 -34.90 19.01
N PRO A 535 17.55 -33.87 18.48
CA PRO A 535 18.73 -33.34 19.17
C PRO A 535 18.29 -32.58 20.40
N ARG A 536 18.81 -32.99 21.53
CA ARG A 536 18.95 -32.12 22.69
C ARG A 536 20.00 -31.09 22.27
N ASP A 537 19.60 -29.84 22.32
CA ASP A 537 20.44 -28.62 22.16
C ASP A 537 21.38 -28.49 20.94
N GLN A 538 21.28 -27.31 20.35
CA GLN A 538 22.19 -26.70 19.41
C GLN A 538 22.02 -27.11 17.95
N ALA A 539 21.34 -26.26 17.19
CA ALA A 539 21.77 -25.68 15.91
C ALA A 539 20.84 -24.51 15.56
N GLU A 540 21.08 -23.40 16.14
CA GLU A 540 20.75 -22.12 15.53
C GLU A 540 21.66 -21.95 14.32
N LEU A 541 21.06 -21.89 13.15
CA LEU A 541 21.69 -21.30 11.97
C LEU A 541 20.86 -20.08 11.57
N PRO A 542 21.54 -18.97 11.17
CA PRO A 542 21.05 -17.60 11.14
C PRO A 542 19.86 -17.35 10.23
#